data_bcefdf86cbc483d11414be532c4a5495
#
_entry.id   bcefdf86cbc483d11414be532c4a5495
#
_cell.length_a   1.000
_cell.length_b   1.000
_cell.length_c   1.000
_cell.angle_alpha   90.00
_cell.angle_beta   90.00
_cell.angle_gamma   90.00
#
_symmetry.space_group_name_H-M   'P 1'
#
loop_
_entity.id
_entity.type
_entity.pdbx_description
1 polymer ?
#
loop_
_entity_poly.entity_id
_entity_poly.type
_entity_poly.pdbx_seq_one_letter_code
_entity_poly.pdbx_strand_id
1 'polypeptide(L)'
;EISRSDWSSDVCSSDLKALKTVTIYAQKRGYLLHDPFLNHRFHLEPVNRGFLTDEEIMKIANKDLAIQRLELVRDVFIFSCFTGLAYIDVSNLTPDNIVTLDDKQWIMTKRQKTNVETNVLLLDIPKSIIAKYSHKTYRDGKLFPILTNQKTNAYLKEIADLCGVKKNLTFHLARHTFATMSLSKGVPMESVSKMLGHTNIKTTQIYARITNKKIEHDMEQLAGKLDKFNVAMGINSK
;
A
#
# COMPACT_ATOMS: atom_id res chain seq x y z
N GLU A 1 4.69 -37.67 26.11
CA GLU A 1 5.07 -37.24 24.78
C GLU A 1 3.88 -36.53 24.13
N ILE A 2 3.89 -35.19 24.13
CA ILE A 2 2.87 -34.41 23.44
C ILE A 2 3.28 -34.44 21.96
N SER A 3 2.44 -35.09 21.16
CA SER A 3 2.64 -35.20 19.70
C SER A 3 2.74 -33.83 19.09
N ARG A 4 3.70 -33.62 18.17
CA ARG A 4 3.89 -32.37 17.40
C ARG A 4 2.68 -31.94 16.55
N SER A 5 1.67 -32.81 16.45
CA SER A 5 0.44 -32.58 15.66
C SER A 5 -0.67 -31.83 16.41
N ASP A 6 -0.56 -31.63 17.73
CA ASP A 6 -1.62 -30.99 18.53
C ASP A 6 -1.47 -29.51 18.77
N TRP A 7 -0.45 -28.90 18.20
CA TRP A 7 -0.36 -27.45 18.14
C TRP A 7 -1.26 -26.97 16.99
N SER A 8 -2.48 -26.64 17.33
CA SER A 8 -3.37 -25.99 16.38
C SER A 8 -2.65 -24.80 15.73
N SER A 9 -2.80 -24.66 14.43
CA SER A 9 -2.21 -23.60 13.60
C SER A 9 -2.58 -22.16 14.01
N ASP A 10 -3.21 -22.00 15.17
CA ASP A 10 -3.79 -20.75 15.67
C ASP A 10 -2.80 -19.87 16.46
N VAL A 11 -1.63 -20.38 16.84
CA VAL A 11 -0.58 -19.53 17.40
C VAL A 11 0.04 -18.72 16.26
N CYS A 12 -0.47 -17.53 16.06
CA CYS A 12 -0.02 -16.63 15.02
C CYS A 12 1.47 -16.30 15.22
N SER A 13 2.24 -16.28 14.15
CA SER A 13 3.65 -15.88 14.17
C SER A 13 3.88 -14.48 14.79
N SER A 14 2.84 -13.65 14.87
CA SER A 14 2.83 -12.37 15.58
C SER A 14 2.87 -12.56 17.10
N ASP A 15 2.17 -13.58 17.62
CA ASP A 15 2.10 -13.87 19.05
C ASP A 15 3.43 -14.40 19.55
N LEU A 16 4.08 -15.26 18.78
CA LEU A 16 5.44 -15.74 19.07
C LEU A 16 6.47 -14.60 19.06
N LYS A 17 6.33 -13.63 18.16
CA LYS A 17 7.18 -12.43 18.15
C LYS A 17 6.93 -11.54 19.37
N ALA A 18 5.68 -11.37 19.76
CA ALA A 18 5.32 -10.62 20.95
C ALA A 18 5.91 -11.31 22.20
N LEU A 19 5.77 -12.62 22.30
CA LEU A 19 6.36 -13.41 23.38
C LEU A 19 7.89 -13.29 23.41
N LYS A 20 8.57 -13.39 22.26
CA LYS A 20 10.03 -13.15 22.15
C LYS A 20 10.41 -11.75 22.62
N THR A 21 9.61 -10.74 22.32
CA THR A 21 9.88 -9.35 22.78
C THR A 21 9.79 -9.26 24.31
N VAL A 22 8.80 -9.92 24.92
CA VAL A 22 8.64 -9.98 26.37
C VAL A 22 9.82 -10.71 27.02
N THR A 23 10.25 -11.86 26.47
CA THR A 23 11.38 -12.63 27.01
C THR A 23 12.71 -11.84 26.90
N ILE A 24 12.94 -11.14 25.80
CA ILE A 24 14.11 -10.22 25.66
C ILE A 24 14.07 -9.12 26.73
N TYR A 25 12.88 -8.55 26.96
CA TYR A 25 12.73 -7.54 28.01
C TYR A 25 13.01 -8.10 29.41
N ALA A 26 12.45 -9.29 29.71
CA ALA A 26 12.69 -9.99 30.98
C ALA A 26 14.18 -10.34 31.19
N GLN A 27 14.87 -10.74 30.13
CA GLN A 27 16.32 -11.03 30.18
C GLN A 27 17.12 -9.76 30.47
N LYS A 28 16.80 -8.63 29.78
CA LYS A 28 17.46 -7.35 30.03
C LYS A 28 17.27 -6.82 31.46
N ARG A 29 16.21 -7.24 32.12
CA ARG A 29 15.92 -6.89 33.53
C ARG A 29 16.44 -7.92 34.54
N GLY A 30 17.11 -8.96 34.08
CA GLY A 30 17.66 -10.01 34.96
C GLY A 30 16.58 -11.01 35.48
N TYR A 31 15.35 -10.95 34.98
CA TYR A 31 14.29 -11.91 35.35
C TYR A 31 14.45 -13.26 34.66
N LEU A 32 15.17 -13.31 33.55
CA LEU A 32 15.52 -14.52 32.82
C LEU A 32 17.03 -14.59 32.62
N LEU A 33 17.65 -15.68 33.01
CA LEU A 33 19.08 -15.91 32.85
C LEU A 33 19.46 -16.28 31.42
N HIS A 34 18.56 -16.98 30.71
CA HIS A 34 18.79 -17.46 29.35
C HIS A 34 17.63 -17.10 28.42
N ASP A 35 17.94 -16.83 27.14
CA ASP A 35 16.91 -16.64 26.12
C ASP A 35 16.28 -18.00 25.76
N PRO A 36 14.99 -18.22 26.07
CA PRO A 36 14.32 -19.49 25.74
C PRO A 36 14.18 -19.69 24.21
N PHE A 37 14.38 -18.64 23.40
CA PHE A 37 14.32 -18.68 21.95
C PHE A 37 15.71 -18.69 21.27
N LEU A 38 16.80 -18.89 22.03
CA LEU A 38 18.16 -18.85 21.49
C LEU A 38 18.35 -19.77 20.27
N ASN A 39 17.80 -20.97 20.36
CA ASN A 39 17.89 -22.00 19.32
C ASN A 39 16.67 -22.06 18.39
N HIS A 40 15.70 -21.13 18.56
CA HIS A 40 14.48 -21.13 17.77
C HIS A 40 14.53 -20.02 16.71
N ARG A 41 14.58 -20.40 15.43
CA ARG A 41 14.45 -19.49 14.30
C ARG A 41 13.00 -19.44 13.85
N PHE A 42 12.37 -18.29 13.99
CA PHE A 42 11.03 -18.07 13.47
C PHE A 42 11.09 -18.02 11.95
N HIS A 43 10.63 -19.07 11.30
CA HIS A 43 10.46 -19.06 9.85
C HIS A 43 9.12 -18.38 9.53
N LEU A 44 9.19 -17.17 9.00
CA LEU A 44 8.01 -16.45 8.56
C LEU A 44 7.87 -16.69 7.07
N GLU A 45 6.85 -17.42 6.69
CA GLU A 45 6.50 -17.49 5.28
C GLU A 45 6.13 -16.09 4.76
N PRO A 46 6.68 -15.68 3.61
CA PRO A 46 6.34 -14.41 3.02
C PRO A 46 4.86 -14.43 2.59
N VAL A 47 4.02 -13.72 3.32
CA VAL A 47 2.60 -13.60 2.99
C VAL A 47 2.46 -12.79 1.71
N ASN A 48 2.04 -13.47 0.63
CA ASN A 48 1.68 -12.80 -0.61
C ASN A 48 0.31 -12.13 -0.46
N ARG A 49 0.29 -10.86 -0.14
CA ARG A 49 -0.96 -10.10 0.09
C ARG A 49 -1.69 -9.71 -1.19
N GLY A 50 -1.10 -9.96 -2.36
CA GLY A 50 -1.68 -9.58 -3.64
C GLY A 50 -1.72 -8.05 -3.87
N PHE A 51 -2.32 -7.68 -4.97
CA PHE A 51 -2.65 -6.30 -5.37
C PHE A 51 -3.81 -6.35 -6.36
N LEU A 52 -4.47 -5.23 -6.61
CA LEU A 52 -5.53 -5.13 -7.61
C LEU A 52 -4.94 -4.85 -9.00
N THR A 53 -5.50 -5.52 -10.02
CA THR A 53 -5.21 -5.18 -11.42
C THR A 53 -5.94 -3.90 -11.82
N ASP A 54 -5.52 -3.27 -12.93
CA ASP A 54 -6.19 -2.08 -13.46
C ASP A 54 -7.68 -2.35 -13.72
N GLU A 55 -8.05 -3.55 -14.22
CA GLU A 55 -9.44 -3.96 -14.45
C GLU A 55 -10.24 -4.10 -13.15
N GLU A 56 -9.65 -4.67 -12.09
CA GLU A 56 -10.31 -4.78 -10.79
C GLU A 56 -10.53 -3.41 -10.14
N ILE A 57 -9.55 -2.49 -10.27
CA ILE A 57 -9.72 -1.09 -9.82
C ILE A 57 -10.87 -0.43 -10.56
N MET A 58 -10.94 -0.58 -11.90
CA MET A 58 -12.00 -0.02 -12.72
C MET A 58 -13.37 -0.61 -12.37
N LYS A 59 -13.47 -1.92 -12.12
CA LYS A 59 -14.72 -2.56 -11.66
C LYS A 59 -15.21 -1.95 -10.34
N ILE A 60 -14.32 -1.72 -9.40
CA ILE A 60 -14.64 -1.14 -8.09
C ILE A 60 -15.03 0.34 -8.25
N ALA A 61 -14.24 1.11 -9.00
CA ALA A 61 -14.44 2.54 -9.17
C ALA A 61 -15.78 2.87 -9.87
N ASN A 62 -16.13 2.09 -10.91
CA ASN A 62 -17.32 2.32 -11.74
C ASN A 62 -18.58 1.64 -11.21
N LYS A 63 -18.50 0.87 -10.11
CA LYS A 63 -19.66 0.22 -9.55
C LYS A 63 -20.63 1.26 -8.98
N ASP A 64 -21.85 1.25 -9.46
CA ASP A 64 -22.94 2.00 -8.83
C ASP A 64 -23.29 1.33 -7.50
N LEU A 65 -23.19 2.11 -6.43
CA LEU A 65 -23.47 1.70 -5.06
C LEU A 65 -24.60 2.57 -4.51
N ALA A 66 -25.82 2.00 -4.44
CA ALA A 66 -27.00 2.69 -3.93
C ALA A 66 -26.87 3.16 -2.47
N ILE A 67 -25.90 2.64 -1.72
CA ILE A 67 -25.73 2.88 -0.29
C ILE A 67 -24.57 3.86 -0.07
N GLN A 68 -24.88 5.05 0.39
CA GLN A 68 -23.92 6.15 0.59
C GLN A 68 -22.68 5.76 1.44
N ARG A 69 -22.86 4.88 2.46
CA ARG A 69 -21.71 4.41 3.27
C ARG A 69 -20.72 3.55 2.46
N LEU A 70 -21.22 2.74 1.54
CA LEU A 70 -20.37 1.91 0.66
C LEU A 70 -19.68 2.78 -0.38
N GLU A 71 -20.39 3.76 -0.93
CA GLU A 71 -19.83 4.74 -1.86
C GLU A 71 -18.65 5.49 -1.23
N LEU A 72 -18.81 6.00 -0.01
CA LEU A 72 -17.73 6.66 0.73
C LEU A 72 -16.53 5.74 0.92
N VAL A 73 -16.75 4.50 1.36
CA VAL A 73 -15.66 3.54 1.60
C VAL A 73 -14.94 3.19 0.30
N ARG A 74 -15.68 3.00 -0.81
CA ARG A 74 -15.12 2.82 -2.15
C ARG A 74 -14.24 4.00 -2.55
N ASP A 75 -14.75 5.22 -2.44
CA ASP A 75 -14.05 6.42 -2.88
C ASP A 75 -12.76 6.64 -2.08
N VAL A 76 -12.81 6.47 -0.76
CA VAL A 76 -11.62 6.58 0.10
C VAL A 76 -10.62 5.45 -0.17
N PHE A 77 -11.09 4.25 -0.50
CA PHE A 77 -10.24 3.13 -0.91
C PHE A 77 -9.55 3.42 -2.25
N ILE A 78 -10.30 3.87 -3.26
CA ILE A 78 -9.76 4.29 -4.56
C ILE A 78 -8.76 5.44 -4.39
N PHE A 79 -9.08 6.43 -3.56
CA PHE A 79 -8.14 7.50 -3.21
C PHE A 79 -6.80 6.93 -2.70
N SER A 80 -6.84 5.94 -1.80
CA SER A 80 -5.63 5.26 -1.32
C SER A 80 -4.92 4.44 -2.41
N CYS A 81 -5.63 3.86 -3.37
CA CYS A 81 -5.04 3.16 -4.52
C CYS A 81 -4.21 4.09 -5.42
N PHE A 82 -4.51 5.39 -5.44
CA PHE A 82 -3.81 6.37 -6.27
C PHE A 82 -2.90 7.34 -5.49
N THR A 83 -2.88 7.26 -4.16
CA THR A 83 -1.99 8.07 -3.31
C THR A 83 -1.01 7.24 -2.49
N GLY A 84 -1.31 5.96 -2.28
CA GLY A 84 -0.50 5.06 -1.46
C GLY A 84 -0.58 5.33 0.04
N LEU A 85 -1.41 6.26 0.50
CA LEU A 85 -1.54 6.60 1.91
C LEU A 85 -2.17 5.43 2.69
N ALA A 86 -1.68 5.21 3.91
CA ALA A 86 -2.26 4.21 4.79
C ALA A 86 -3.59 4.72 5.39
N TYR A 87 -4.44 3.79 5.86
CA TYR A 87 -5.73 4.13 6.49
C TYR A 87 -5.63 5.28 7.49
N ILE A 88 -4.68 5.19 8.43
CA ILE A 88 -4.53 6.18 9.49
C ILE A 88 -4.08 7.55 8.95
N ASP A 89 -3.25 7.55 7.90
CA ASP A 89 -2.78 8.79 7.29
C ASP A 89 -3.93 9.46 6.53
N VAL A 90 -4.76 8.69 5.78
CA VAL A 90 -5.95 9.22 5.10
C VAL A 90 -6.99 9.70 6.11
N SER A 91 -7.19 8.98 7.23
CA SER A 91 -8.16 9.37 8.26
C SER A 91 -7.78 10.65 9.00
N ASN A 92 -6.52 11.04 8.95
CA ASN A 92 -6.02 12.26 9.58
C ASN A 92 -5.79 13.42 8.60
N LEU A 93 -6.05 13.22 7.29
CA LEU A 93 -5.92 14.30 6.32
C LEU A 93 -6.88 15.44 6.61
N THR A 94 -6.34 16.66 6.55
CA THR A 94 -7.06 17.93 6.59
C THR A 94 -6.86 18.68 5.28
N PRO A 95 -7.67 19.68 4.96
CA PRO A 95 -7.45 20.56 3.81
C PRO A 95 -6.04 21.20 3.79
N ASP A 96 -5.46 21.49 4.97
CA ASP A 96 -4.12 22.09 5.10
C ASP A 96 -3.00 21.16 4.58
N ASN A 97 -3.27 19.87 4.47
CA ASN A 97 -2.32 18.92 3.88
C ASN A 97 -2.28 19.00 2.35
N ILE A 98 -3.21 19.72 1.72
CA ILE A 98 -3.25 19.91 0.26
C ILE A 98 -2.58 21.23 -0.05
N VAL A 99 -1.36 21.17 -0.59
CA VAL A 99 -0.54 22.34 -0.90
C VAL A 99 -0.39 22.49 -2.41
N THR A 100 -0.52 23.70 -2.92
CA THR A 100 -0.27 23.98 -4.34
C THR A 100 1.16 24.50 -4.50
N LEU A 101 1.96 23.79 -5.30
CA LEU A 101 3.32 24.16 -5.67
C LEU A 101 3.43 24.09 -7.20
N ASP A 102 3.91 25.14 -7.83
CA ASP A 102 4.09 25.23 -9.29
C ASP A 102 2.84 24.75 -10.07
N ASP A 103 1.67 25.27 -9.72
CA ASP A 103 0.35 24.94 -10.28
C ASP A 103 -0.08 23.48 -10.12
N LYS A 104 0.64 22.71 -9.30
CA LYS A 104 0.33 21.31 -9.01
C LYS A 104 -0.06 21.16 -7.55
N GLN A 105 -1.10 20.34 -7.32
CA GLN A 105 -1.55 20.02 -5.97
C GLN A 105 -0.81 18.80 -5.43
N TRP A 106 -0.34 18.92 -4.21
CA TRP A 106 0.40 17.90 -3.49
C TRP A 106 -0.27 17.58 -2.16
N ILE A 107 -0.23 16.32 -1.77
CA ILE A 107 -0.46 15.95 -0.38
C ILE A 107 0.89 16.02 0.32
N MET A 108 1.00 16.87 1.34
CA MET A 108 2.16 16.97 2.21
C MET A 108 1.76 16.57 3.62
N THR A 109 2.28 15.44 4.09
CA THR A 109 1.95 14.91 5.42
C THR A 109 3.12 14.14 6.01
N LYS A 110 3.02 13.82 7.30
CA LYS A 110 3.97 12.91 7.97
C LYS A 110 3.26 11.59 8.23
N ARG A 111 3.91 10.50 7.83
CA ARG A 111 3.38 9.17 8.08
C ARG A 111 3.33 8.88 9.58
N GLN A 112 2.15 8.60 10.11
CA GLN A 112 1.97 8.40 11.56
C GLN A 112 2.82 7.28 12.16
N LYS A 113 3.01 6.17 11.42
CA LYS A 113 3.77 5.01 11.91
C LYS A 113 5.29 5.26 11.99
N THR A 114 5.86 6.07 11.11
CA THR A 114 7.32 6.22 10.93
C THR A 114 7.80 7.64 11.14
N ASN A 115 6.89 8.60 11.26
CA ASN A 115 7.14 10.04 11.31
C ASN A 115 7.95 10.57 10.11
N VAL A 116 7.95 9.84 8.99
CA VAL A 116 8.63 10.21 7.75
C VAL A 116 7.73 11.12 6.93
N GLU A 117 8.29 12.18 6.38
CA GLU A 117 7.59 13.07 5.44
C GLU A 117 7.19 12.30 4.18
N THR A 118 5.94 12.49 3.79
CA THR A 118 5.33 11.83 2.64
C THR A 118 4.71 12.89 1.77
N ASN A 119 5.24 13.04 0.55
CA ASN A 119 4.79 14.00 -0.44
C ASN A 119 4.28 13.23 -1.65
N VAL A 120 3.00 13.41 -1.98
CA VAL A 120 2.35 12.71 -3.10
C VAL A 120 1.69 13.74 -4.01
N LEU A 121 2.07 13.72 -5.28
CA LEU A 121 1.41 14.54 -6.30
C LEU A 121 -0.02 14.04 -6.51
N LEU A 122 -1.00 14.93 -6.41
CA LEU A 122 -2.39 14.60 -6.67
C LEU A 122 -2.62 14.47 -8.19
N LEU A 123 -2.98 13.27 -8.60
CA LEU A 123 -3.50 12.98 -9.93
C LEU A 123 -4.99 13.32 -10.01
N ASP A 124 -5.58 13.27 -11.20
CA ASP A 124 -6.97 13.73 -11.43
C ASP A 124 -8.01 12.90 -10.65
N ILE A 125 -7.81 11.58 -10.52
CA ILE A 125 -8.71 10.71 -9.76
C ILE A 125 -8.77 11.11 -8.28
N PRO A 126 -7.66 11.21 -7.53
CA PRO A 126 -7.68 11.73 -6.17
C PRO A 126 -8.28 13.13 -6.06
N LYS A 127 -7.99 14.04 -7.01
CA LYS A 127 -8.56 15.39 -7.02
C LYS A 127 -10.09 15.37 -7.12
N SER A 128 -10.64 14.56 -8.04
CA SER A 128 -12.09 14.44 -8.20
C SER A 128 -12.77 13.88 -6.95
N ILE A 129 -12.12 12.95 -6.26
CA ILE A 129 -12.62 12.42 -4.99
C ILE A 129 -12.59 13.50 -3.90
N ILE A 130 -11.49 14.25 -3.77
CA ILE A 130 -11.43 15.39 -2.83
C ILE A 130 -12.54 16.39 -3.13
N ALA A 131 -12.72 16.80 -4.38
CA ALA A 131 -13.75 17.76 -4.80
C ALA A 131 -15.16 17.29 -4.39
N LYS A 132 -15.45 15.99 -4.53
CA LYS A 132 -16.75 15.40 -4.14
C LYS A 132 -17.06 15.57 -2.65
N TYR A 133 -16.05 15.58 -1.79
CA TYR A 133 -16.21 15.67 -0.34
C TYR A 133 -15.89 17.06 0.24
N SER A 134 -15.30 17.97 -0.52
CA SER A 134 -14.87 19.31 -0.08
C SER A 134 -16.02 20.25 0.31
N HIS A 135 -17.24 19.98 -0.17
CA HIS A 135 -18.42 20.82 0.11
C HIS A 135 -19.00 20.62 1.51
N LYS A 136 -18.47 19.69 2.29
CA LYS A 136 -18.95 19.37 3.65
C LYS A 136 -17.85 19.63 4.66
N THR A 137 -18.11 20.49 5.62
CA THR A 137 -17.23 20.64 6.79
C THR A 137 -17.51 19.51 7.77
N TYR A 138 -16.55 18.64 7.97
CA TYR A 138 -16.64 17.56 8.95
C TYR A 138 -16.22 18.06 10.34
N ARG A 139 -16.80 17.46 11.42
CA ARG A 139 -16.65 17.94 12.80
C ARG A 139 -15.20 18.14 13.26
N ASP A 140 -14.27 17.36 12.71
CA ASP A 140 -12.87 17.37 13.13
C ASP A 140 -11.95 18.10 12.13
N GLY A 141 -12.49 18.90 11.20
CA GLY A 141 -11.73 19.59 10.15
C GLY A 141 -11.05 18.63 9.17
N LYS A 142 -11.48 17.37 9.13
CA LYS A 142 -10.89 16.33 8.27
C LYS A 142 -11.40 16.42 6.84
N LEU A 143 -10.59 15.91 5.91
CA LEU A 143 -10.91 15.91 4.48
C LEU A 143 -12.04 14.91 4.16
N PHE A 144 -12.10 13.77 4.85
CA PHE A 144 -13.07 12.71 4.63
C PHE A 144 -13.73 12.25 5.94
N PRO A 145 -15.04 11.90 5.93
CA PRO A 145 -15.74 11.34 7.09
C PRO A 145 -15.47 9.83 7.22
N ILE A 146 -14.23 9.44 7.56
CA ILE A 146 -13.81 8.05 7.57
C ILE A 146 -14.36 7.30 8.77
N LEU A 147 -14.89 6.10 8.52
CA LEU A 147 -15.32 5.13 9.53
C LEU A 147 -14.11 4.46 10.19
N THR A 148 -14.29 3.73 11.28
CA THR A 148 -13.23 2.95 11.91
C THR A 148 -12.62 1.93 10.92
N ASN A 149 -11.34 1.59 11.09
CA ASN A 149 -10.65 0.65 10.19
C ASN A 149 -11.36 -0.71 10.08
N GLN A 150 -11.91 -1.21 11.20
CA GLN A 150 -12.68 -2.46 11.20
C GLN A 150 -13.93 -2.36 10.34
N LYS A 151 -14.74 -1.29 10.50
CA LYS A 151 -15.94 -1.05 9.68
C LYS A 151 -15.59 -0.84 8.21
N THR A 152 -14.53 -0.06 7.93
CA THR A 152 -14.03 0.16 6.58
C THR A 152 -13.66 -1.17 5.90
N ASN A 153 -12.92 -2.04 6.59
CA ASN A 153 -12.55 -3.35 6.03
C ASN A 153 -13.75 -4.30 5.88
N ALA A 154 -14.75 -4.22 6.76
CA ALA A 154 -15.99 -5.00 6.62
C ALA A 154 -16.76 -4.57 5.36
N TYR A 155 -16.90 -3.26 5.13
CA TYR A 155 -17.57 -2.74 3.92
C TYR A 155 -16.78 -2.97 2.64
N LEU A 156 -15.43 -3.00 2.71
CA LEU A 156 -14.61 -3.36 1.56
C LEU A 156 -14.85 -4.81 1.10
N LYS A 157 -15.15 -5.74 2.01
CA LYS A 157 -15.54 -7.11 1.66
C LYS A 157 -16.89 -7.12 0.94
N GLU A 158 -17.88 -6.37 1.47
CA GLU A 158 -19.18 -6.22 0.82
C GLU A 158 -19.05 -5.62 -0.59
N ILE A 159 -18.21 -4.61 -0.77
CA ILE A 159 -17.91 -4.02 -2.08
C ILE A 159 -17.23 -5.04 -3.01
N ALA A 160 -16.29 -5.86 -2.50
CA ALA A 160 -15.66 -6.91 -3.29
C ALA A 160 -16.68 -7.89 -3.85
N ASP A 161 -17.61 -8.35 -3.02
CA ASP A 161 -18.69 -9.26 -3.41
C ASP A 161 -19.59 -8.63 -4.46
N LEU A 162 -20.00 -7.37 -4.28
CA LEU A 162 -20.83 -6.62 -5.23
C LEU A 162 -20.15 -6.37 -6.58
N CYS A 163 -18.82 -6.27 -6.59
CA CYS A 163 -18.01 -6.07 -7.79
C CYS A 163 -17.53 -7.38 -8.44
N GLY A 164 -17.77 -8.53 -7.81
CA GLY A 164 -17.26 -9.83 -8.26
C GLY A 164 -15.74 -9.94 -8.18
N VAL A 165 -15.10 -9.23 -7.25
CA VAL A 165 -13.66 -9.28 -7.02
C VAL A 165 -13.36 -10.35 -5.96
N LYS A 166 -12.70 -11.44 -6.38
CA LYS A 166 -12.42 -12.59 -5.49
C LYS A 166 -11.31 -12.35 -4.47
N LYS A 167 -10.62 -11.19 -4.53
CA LYS A 167 -9.53 -10.84 -3.59
C LYS A 167 -10.11 -10.32 -2.28
N ASN A 168 -9.45 -10.64 -1.17
CA ASN A 168 -9.81 -10.08 0.13
C ASN A 168 -9.45 -8.59 0.18
N LEU A 169 -10.43 -7.72 -0.06
CA LEU A 169 -10.23 -6.27 -0.01
C LEU A 169 -10.02 -5.83 1.44
N THR A 170 -8.86 -5.26 1.68
CA THR A 170 -8.54 -4.56 2.92
C THR A 170 -7.96 -3.20 2.58
N PHE A 171 -8.08 -2.22 3.48
CA PHE A 171 -7.52 -0.90 3.19
C PHE A 171 -6.02 -0.94 2.89
N HIS A 172 -5.30 -1.87 3.50
CA HIS A 172 -3.88 -2.06 3.23
C HIS A 172 -3.59 -2.54 1.80
N LEU A 173 -4.53 -3.27 1.19
CA LEU A 173 -4.42 -3.71 -0.21
C LEU A 173 -4.34 -2.53 -1.18
N ALA A 174 -5.04 -1.40 -0.90
CA ALA A 174 -4.94 -0.20 -1.71
C ALA A 174 -3.50 0.31 -1.82
N ARG A 175 -2.80 0.34 -0.70
CA ARG A 175 -1.39 0.77 -0.66
C ARG A 175 -0.46 -0.21 -1.39
N HIS A 176 -0.71 -1.53 -1.30
CA HIS A 176 -0.01 -2.55 -2.10
C HIS A 176 -0.26 -2.33 -3.59
N THR A 177 -1.51 -2.04 -3.95
CA THR A 177 -1.91 -1.74 -5.32
C THR A 177 -1.20 -0.51 -5.87
N PHE A 178 -1.18 0.60 -5.10
CA PHE A 178 -0.43 1.80 -5.48
C PHE A 178 1.04 1.50 -5.75
N ALA A 179 1.71 0.80 -4.81
CA ALA A 179 3.12 0.49 -4.93
C ALA A 179 3.43 -0.36 -6.18
N THR A 180 2.66 -1.45 -6.37
CA THR A 180 2.87 -2.36 -7.50
C THR A 180 2.52 -1.69 -8.83
N MET A 181 1.40 -0.96 -8.89
CA MET A 181 0.98 -0.21 -10.08
C MET A 181 2.02 0.85 -10.48
N SER A 182 2.51 1.63 -9.53
CA SER A 182 3.53 2.67 -9.80
C SER A 182 4.83 2.06 -10.32
N LEU A 183 5.33 1.00 -9.68
CA LEU A 183 6.53 0.31 -10.13
C LEU A 183 6.35 -0.34 -11.50
N SER A 184 5.21 -0.96 -11.78
CA SER A 184 4.91 -1.57 -13.08
C SER A 184 4.81 -0.55 -14.21
N LYS A 185 4.40 0.68 -13.90
CA LYS A 185 4.32 1.81 -14.84
C LYS A 185 5.63 2.63 -14.92
N GLY A 186 6.73 2.11 -14.36
CA GLY A 186 8.08 2.67 -14.53
C GLY A 186 8.46 3.76 -13.53
N VAL A 187 7.65 4.03 -12.50
CA VAL A 187 8.07 4.96 -11.45
C VAL A 187 9.25 4.37 -10.69
N PRO A 188 10.37 5.11 -10.50
CA PRO A 188 11.53 4.62 -9.76
C PRO A 188 11.18 4.17 -8.34
N MET A 189 11.83 3.11 -7.88
CA MET A 189 11.57 2.51 -6.56
C MET A 189 11.82 3.50 -5.42
N GLU A 190 12.83 4.35 -5.55
CA GLU A 190 13.18 5.40 -4.59
C GLU A 190 12.04 6.41 -4.45
N SER A 191 11.45 6.82 -5.57
CA SER A 191 10.29 7.73 -5.59
C SER A 191 9.08 7.08 -4.93
N VAL A 192 8.78 5.81 -5.27
CA VAL A 192 7.67 5.06 -4.64
C VAL A 192 7.92 4.89 -3.14
N SER A 193 9.15 4.57 -2.74
CA SER A 193 9.53 4.43 -1.33
C SER A 193 9.30 5.72 -0.55
N LYS A 194 9.65 6.87 -1.14
CA LYS A 194 9.45 8.20 -0.55
C LYS A 194 7.97 8.56 -0.45
N MET A 195 7.19 8.35 -1.52
CA MET A 195 5.73 8.56 -1.51
C MET A 195 5.03 7.69 -0.47
N LEU A 196 5.52 6.48 -0.24
CA LEU A 196 5.01 5.58 0.79
C LEU A 196 5.52 5.91 2.21
N GLY A 197 6.47 6.81 2.38
CA GLY A 197 7.08 7.12 3.68
C GLY A 197 7.77 5.91 4.32
N HIS A 198 8.48 5.10 3.53
CA HIS A 198 9.27 4.00 4.05
C HIS A 198 10.63 4.51 4.50
N THR A 199 11.06 4.14 5.72
CA THR A 199 12.39 4.43 6.25
C THR A 199 13.48 3.57 5.60
N ASN A 200 13.11 2.42 5.03
CA ASN A 200 14.03 1.48 4.40
C ASN A 200 13.45 1.03 3.06
N ILE A 201 14.22 1.21 2.00
CA ILE A 201 13.84 0.83 0.63
C ILE A 201 13.54 -0.67 0.48
N LYS A 202 14.14 -1.53 1.32
CA LYS A 202 13.84 -2.97 1.37
C LYS A 202 12.34 -3.24 1.59
N THR A 203 11.64 -2.33 2.29
CA THR A 203 10.19 -2.43 2.47
C THR A 203 9.43 -2.23 1.16
N THR A 204 10.00 -1.46 0.21
CA THR A 204 9.43 -1.25 -1.12
C THR A 204 9.80 -2.37 -2.09
N GLN A 205 10.95 -3.02 -1.89
CA GLN A 205 11.41 -4.13 -2.74
C GLN A 205 10.45 -5.33 -2.76
N ILE A 206 9.64 -5.52 -1.72
CA ILE A 206 8.61 -6.58 -1.70
C ILE A 206 7.57 -6.43 -2.84
N TYR A 207 7.37 -5.20 -3.34
CA TYR A 207 6.47 -4.89 -4.46
C TYR A 207 7.17 -5.00 -5.82
N ALA A 208 8.49 -4.94 -5.85
CA ALA A 208 9.30 -5.01 -7.06
C ALA A 208 9.46 -6.46 -7.52
N ARG A 209 8.37 -7.19 -7.70
CA ARG A 209 8.43 -8.42 -8.47
C ARG A 209 8.68 -8.01 -9.91
N ILE A 210 9.94 -8.14 -10.33
CA ILE A 210 10.34 -7.92 -11.72
C ILE A 210 9.59 -8.97 -12.53
N THR A 211 8.52 -8.54 -13.19
CA THR A 211 7.81 -9.38 -14.16
C THR A 211 8.58 -9.34 -15.48
N ASN A 212 8.50 -10.41 -16.28
CA ASN A 212 9.08 -10.41 -17.62
C ASN A 212 8.58 -9.20 -18.44
N LYS A 213 7.33 -8.80 -18.27
CA LYS A 213 6.76 -7.58 -18.88
C LYS A 213 7.50 -6.29 -18.51
N LYS A 214 7.98 -6.18 -17.27
CA LYS A 214 8.75 -4.99 -16.88
C LYS A 214 10.14 -5.02 -17.51
N ILE A 215 10.79 -6.18 -17.54
CA ILE A 215 12.08 -6.35 -18.21
C ILE A 215 11.95 -6.01 -19.70
N GLU A 216 10.92 -6.53 -20.36
CA GLU A 216 10.59 -6.24 -21.75
C GLU A 216 10.44 -4.73 -21.99
N HIS A 217 9.59 -4.07 -21.22
CA HIS A 217 9.37 -2.64 -21.31
C HIS A 217 10.65 -1.81 -21.06
N ASP A 218 11.42 -2.16 -20.02
CA ASP A 218 12.67 -1.45 -19.70
C ASP A 218 13.71 -1.65 -20.84
N MET A 219 13.75 -2.84 -21.46
CA MET A 219 14.62 -3.13 -22.59
C MET A 219 14.16 -2.44 -23.88
N GLU A 220 12.86 -2.33 -24.12
CA GLU A 220 12.31 -1.55 -25.25
C GLU A 220 12.65 -0.05 -25.10
N GLN A 221 12.53 0.51 -23.91
CA GLN A 221 12.96 1.90 -23.66
C GLN A 221 14.47 2.09 -23.88
N LEU A 222 15.27 1.11 -23.47
CA LEU A 222 16.71 1.13 -23.71
C LEU A 222 17.00 1.04 -25.21
N ALA A 223 16.33 0.15 -25.94
CA ALA A 223 16.49 0.00 -27.38
C ALA A 223 16.25 1.31 -28.11
N GLY A 224 15.16 2.04 -27.79
CA GLY A 224 14.89 3.35 -28.39
C GLY A 224 15.97 4.41 -28.10
N LYS A 225 16.64 4.33 -26.93
CA LYS A 225 17.78 5.20 -26.62
C LYS A 225 19.06 4.80 -27.36
N LEU A 226 19.16 3.56 -27.80
CA LEU A 226 20.31 3.01 -28.52
C LEU A 226 20.18 3.09 -30.03
N ASP A 227 19.09 3.62 -30.58
CA ASP A 227 18.85 3.72 -32.03
C ASP A 227 20.00 4.43 -32.79
N LYS A 228 20.64 5.41 -32.17
CA LYS A 228 21.82 6.10 -32.73
C LYS A 228 22.98 5.11 -32.98
N PHE A 229 23.13 4.12 -32.12
CA PHE A 229 24.16 3.08 -32.28
C PHE A 229 23.76 2.10 -33.36
N ASN A 230 22.47 1.73 -33.47
CA ASN A 230 21.98 0.86 -34.53
C ASN A 230 22.24 1.47 -35.91
N VAL A 231 21.96 2.76 -36.07
CA VAL A 231 22.24 3.50 -37.32
C VAL A 231 23.75 3.54 -37.63
N ALA A 232 24.58 3.81 -36.61
CA ALA A 232 26.04 3.86 -36.77
C ALA A 232 26.65 2.49 -37.16
N MET A 233 26.00 1.40 -36.73
CA MET A 233 26.41 0.02 -37.00
C MET A 233 25.76 -0.59 -38.27
N GLY A 234 24.94 0.22 -38.99
CA GLY A 234 24.26 -0.24 -40.20
C GLY A 234 23.13 -1.26 -39.95
N ILE A 235 22.63 -1.35 -38.72
CA ILE A 235 21.52 -2.23 -38.36
C ILE A 235 20.21 -1.47 -38.64
N ASN A 236 19.60 -1.77 -39.79
CA ASN A 236 18.30 -1.23 -40.13
C ASN A 236 17.22 -1.92 -39.25
N SER A 237 16.57 -1.17 -38.38
CA SER A 237 15.33 -1.62 -37.74
C SER A 237 14.25 -1.80 -38.84
N LYS A 238 13.75 -3.03 -38.97
CA LYS A 238 12.59 -3.34 -39.81
C LYS A 238 11.31 -2.81 -39.18
#